data_decb1a0224e08f9a817205823817ec09
#
_entry.id   decb1a0224e08f9a817205823817ec09
#
_cell.length_a   1.000
_cell.length_b   1.000
_cell.length_c   1.000
_cell.angle_alpha   90.00
_cell.angle_beta   90.00
_cell.angle_gamma   90.00
#
_symmetry.space_group_name_H-M   'P 1'
#
loop_
_entity.id
_entity.type
_entity.pdbx_description
1 polymer ?
#
loop_
_entity_poly.entity_id
_entity_poly.type
_entity_poly.pdbx_seq_one_letter_code
_entity_poly.pdbx_strand_id
1 'polypeptide(L)'
;EDNINFFGGMHIFKADEIVISQLKSFSNIISSNDYKHSYPHSWRSKSPLIYRATSQWFISMEKNDLRKKALRAIEGVKWIPANSKNRILSMINERPDWCVSRQRNWGVPITIFIEKKTQKPLLDLEVNQKILSVLKSKGVDSWFALKNDEFLTKNYNPNDYIKVNSI
;
A
#
# COMPACT_ATOMS: atom_id res chain seq x y z
N GLU A 1 2.13 -17.05 5.70
CA GLU A 1 2.69 -17.45 4.40
C GLU A 1 3.17 -18.89 4.53
N ASP A 2 2.31 -19.83 4.13
CA ASP A 2 2.54 -21.28 4.37
C ASP A 2 3.59 -21.90 3.42
N ASN A 3 4.08 -21.11 2.44
CA ASN A 3 4.98 -21.58 1.39
C ASN A 3 6.47 -21.29 1.63
N ILE A 4 6.83 -20.78 2.82
CA ILE A 4 8.23 -20.52 3.15
C ILE A 4 8.83 -21.75 3.81
N ASN A 5 9.79 -22.38 3.14
CA ASN A 5 10.52 -23.50 3.68
C ASN A 5 11.08 -23.16 5.07
N PHE A 6 10.92 -24.08 6.02
CA PHE A 6 11.32 -23.99 7.43
C PHE A 6 10.51 -23.06 8.34
N PHE A 7 9.79 -22.05 7.82
CA PHE A 7 9.13 -21.01 8.64
C PHE A 7 7.61 -20.93 8.42
N GLY A 8 7.06 -21.64 7.41
CA GLY A 8 5.64 -21.63 7.12
C GLY A 8 4.79 -22.06 8.31
N GLY A 9 3.70 -21.31 8.58
CA GLY A 9 2.78 -21.57 9.67
C GLY A 9 3.27 -21.19 11.08
N MET A 10 4.50 -20.71 11.24
CA MET A 10 5.00 -20.27 12.55
C MET A 10 4.66 -18.83 12.88
N HIS A 11 4.46 -18.58 14.16
CA HIS A 11 4.31 -17.21 14.65
C HIS A 11 5.66 -16.48 14.53
N ILE A 12 5.66 -15.27 13.98
CA ILE A 12 6.86 -14.50 13.62
C ILE A 12 7.85 -14.35 14.80
N PHE A 13 7.37 -14.09 16.00
CA PHE A 13 8.24 -13.94 17.20
C PHE A 13 8.84 -15.26 17.71
N LYS A 14 8.44 -16.41 17.15
CA LYS A 14 9.05 -17.71 17.43
C LYS A 14 10.07 -18.12 16.37
N ALA A 15 10.12 -17.38 15.26
CA ALA A 15 11.02 -17.70 14.16
C ALA A 15 12.48 -17.33 14.46
N ASP A 16 12.74 -16.37 15.34
CA ASP A 16 14.08 -15.84 15.60
C ASP A 16 15.08 -16.92 16.04
N GLU A 17 14.69 -17.78 16.98
CA GLU A 17 15.55 -18.87 17.47
C GLU A 17 15.86 -19.89 16.36
N ILE A 18 14.87 -20.16 15.49
CA ILE A 18 15.03 -21.08 14.38
C ILE A 18 15.93 -20.49 13.30
N VAL A 19 15.75 -19.19 13.00
CA VAL A 19 16.64 -18.46 12.07
C VAL A 19 18.09 -18.54 12.55
N ILE A 20 18.35 -18.25 13.83
CA ILE A 20 19.69 -18.31 14.41
C ILE A 20 20.25 -19.75 14.35
N SER A 21 19.43 -20.74 14.66
CA SER A 21 19.81 -22.15 14.58
C SER A 21 20.18 -22.57 13.16
N GLN A 22 19.39 -22.19 12.16
CA GLN A 22 19.67 -22.46 10.75
C GLN A 22 20.95 -21.77 10.27
N LEU A 23 21.15 -20.50 10.62
CA LEU A 23 22.38 -19.78 10.29
C LEU A 23 23.60 -20.44 10.91
N LYS A 24 23.52 -20.95 12.15
CA LYS A 24 24.56 -21.72 12.80
C LYS A 24 24.86 -23.03 12.05
N SER A 25 23.83 -23.77 11.64
CA SER A 25 23.98 -25.04 10.91
C SER A 25 24.68 -24.88 9.56
N PHE A 26 24.45 -23.73 8.89
CA PHE A 26 25.10 -23.39 7.62
C PHE A 26 26.45 -22.66 7.78
N SER A 27 26.94 -22.48 9.01
CA SER A 27 28.15 -21.69 9.31
C SER A 27 28.12 -20.26 8.78
N ASN A 28 26.91 -19.67 8.69
CA ASN A 28 26.67 -18.33 8.14
C ASN A 28 26.52 -17.27 9.24
N ILE A 29 26.83 -17.57 10.48
CA ILE A 29 26.79 -16.64 11.61
C ILE A 29 28.18 -16.48 12.24
N ILE A 30 28.60 -15.24 12.45
CA ILE A 30 29.86 -14.91 13.08
C ILE A 30 29.72 -14.88 14.60
N SER A 31 28.66 -14.21 15.07
CA SER A 31 28.38 -14.08 16.52
C SER A 31 26.88 -13.91 16.74
N SER A 32 26.37 -14.34 17.89
CA SER A 32 25.00 -14.14 18.32
C SER A 32 25.00 -13.84 19.82
N ASN A 33 24.48 -12.68 20.21
CA ASN A 33 24.41 -12.25 21.61
C ASN A 33 23.01 -11.70 21.90
N ASP A 34 22.52 -11.91 23.10
CA ASP A 34 21.29 -11.29 23.57
C ASP A 34 21.52 -9.79 23.81
N TYR A 35 20.64 -8.98 23.26
CA TYR A 35 20.70 -7.54 23.40
C TYR A 35 19.33 -6.95 23.78
N LYS A 36 19.29 -6.24 24.89
CA LYS A 36 18.08 -5.57 25.34
C LYS A 36 18.03 -4.14 24.80
N HIS A 37 17.00 -3.83 24.01
CA HIS A 37 16.79 -2.51 23.42
C HIS A 37 15.32 -2.12 23.41
N SER A 38 15.03 -0.84 23.15
CA SER A 38 13.68 -0.38 22.93
C SER A 38 13.16 -0.91 21.59
N TYR A 39 11.96 -1.51 21.60
CA TYR A 39 11.31 -2.02 20.39
C TYR A 39 10.01 -1.26 20.14
N PRO A 40 9.70 -0.88 18.88
CA PRO A 40 8.49 -0.14 18.58
C PRO A 40 7.24 -1.00 18.81
N HIS A 41 6.27 -0.42 19.51
CA HIS A 41 4.99 -1.03 19.80
C HIS A 41 3.85 -0.20 19.21
N SER A 42 2.76 -0.86 18.84
CA SER A 42 1.53 -0.19 18.45
C SER A 42 1.02 0.67 19.62
N TRP A 43 0.82 1.95 19.38
CA TRP A 43 0.30 2.86 20.42
C TRP A 43 -1.10 2.45 20.92
N ARG A 44 -1.88 1.76 20.08
CA ARG A 44 -3.25 1.34 20.38
C ARG A 44 -3.30 -0.01 21.06
N SER A 45 -2.71 -1.06 20.47
CA SER A 45 -2.76 -2.43 21.00
C SER A 45 -1.64 -2.75 21.99
N LYS A 46 -0.62 -1.89 22.09
CA LYS A 46 0.61 -2.11 22.89
C LYS A 46 1.40 -3.35 22.47
N SER A 47 1.02 -4.00 21.37
CA SER A 47 1.74 -5.15 20.83
C SER A 47 2.98 -4.71 20.06
N PRO A 48 4.06 -5.51 20.05
CA PRO A 48 5.23 -5.21 19.24
C PRO A 48 4.87 -5.16 17.76
N LEU A 49 5.49 -4.24 17.02
CA LEU A 49 5.28 -4.10 15.59
C LEU A 49 6.02 -5.19 14.83
N ILE A 50 5.48 -5.56 13.69
CA ILE A 50 6.14 -6.43 12.71
C ILE A 50 6.34 -5.69 11.39
N TYR A 51 7.43 -6.00 10.70
CA TYR A 51 7.66 -5.51 9.35
C TYR A 51 7.10 -6.52 8.36
N ARG A 52 6.21 -6.06 7.50
CA ARG A 52 5.52 -6.89 6.52
C ARG A 52 5.50 -6.21 5.15
N ALA A 53 5.93 -6.92 4.11
CA ALA A 53 5.71 -6.50 2.74
C ALA A 53 4.24 -6.73 2.37
N THR A 54 3.55 -5.68 1.95
CA THR A 54 2.16 -5.72 1.47
C THR A 54 2.06 -4.95 0.17
N SER A 55 1.18 -5.40 -0.72
CA SER A 55 0.89 -4.67 -1.95
C SER A 55 0.32 -3.30 -1.62
N GLN A 56 0.87 -2.26 -2.22
CA GLN A 56 0.48 -0.87 -1.98
C GLN A 56 0.22 -0.16 -3.31
N TRP A 57 -0.60 0.88 -3.25
CA TRP A 57 -0.86 1.76 -4.38
C TRP A 57 -0.12 3.08 -4.21
N PHE A 58 0.56 3.49 -5.26
CA PHE A 58 1.38 4.69 -5.27
C PHE A 58 0.99 5.63 -6.40
N ILE A 59 0.98 6.93 -6.11
CA ILE A 59 1.00 7.99 -7.13
C ILE A 59 2.46 8.31 -7.40
N SER A 60 2.90 8.11 -8.63
CA SER A 60 4.28 8.42 -9.03
C SER A 60 4.51 9.92 -9.03
N MET A 61 5.55 10.36 -8.34
CA MET A 61 5.95 11.78 -8.32
C MET A 61 6.62 12.22 -9.61
N GLU A 62 7.17 11.28 -10.38
CA GLU A 62 7.86 11.57 -11.65
C GLU A 62 6.93 11.51 -12.86
N LYS A 63 5.95 10.58 -12.84
CA LYS A 63 5.01 10.42 -13.95
C LYS A 63 4.20 11.70 -14.17
N ASN A 64 4.08 12.10 -15.44
CA ASN A 64 3.40 13.35 -15.84
C ASN A 64 3.99 14.62 -15.20
N ASP A 65 5.27 14.58 -14.83
CA ASP A 65 6.01 15.70 -14.22
C ASP A 65 5.35 16.25 -12.93
N LEU A 66 4.71 15.40 -12.14
CA LEU A 66 3.98 15.84 -10.93
C LEU A 66 4.87 16.63 -9.97
N ARG A 67 6.09 16.13 -9.68
CA ARG A 67 7.07 16.83 -8.84
C ARG A 67 7.42 18.19 -9.39
N LYS A 68 7.76 18.30 -10.67
CA LYS A 68 8.10 19.57 -11.32
C LYS A 68 6.94 20.54 -11.28
N LYS A 69 5.70 20.08 -11.53
CA LYS A 69 4.49 20.92 -11.44
C LYS A 69 4.26 21.43 -10.01
N ALA A 70 4.42 20.56 -9.00
CA ALA A 70 4.28 20.94 -7.60
C ALA A 70 5.34 21.99 -7.18
N LEU A 71 6.61 21.80 -7.55
CA LEU A 71 7.67 22.75 -7.27
C LEU A 71 7.41 24.13 -7.91
N ARG A 72 6.94 24.14 -9.17
CA ARG A 72 6.54 25.38 -9.84
C ARG A 72 5.35 26.06 -9.16
N ALA A 73 4.35 25.31 -8.73
CA ALA A 73 3.21 25.86 -8.01
C ALA A 73 3.61 26.51 -6.69
N ILE A 74 4.56 25.92 -5.95
CA ILE A 74 5.11 26.48 -4.71
C ILE A 74 5.78 27.83 -4.93
N GLU A 75 6.44 28.05 -6.08
CA GLU A 75 7.07 29.33 -6.41
C GLU A 75 6.06 30.48 -6.52
N GLY A 76 4.85 30.19 -7.00
CA GLY A 76 3.78 31.18 -7.15
C GLY A 76 3.00 31.51 -5.87
N VAL A 77 3.25 30.84 -4.75
CA VAL A 77 2.54 31.04 -3.47
C VAL A 77 3.22 32.10 -2.63
N LYS A 78 2.43 33.01 -2.03
CA LYS A 78 2.93 33.94 -1.01
C LYS A 78 3.07 33.22 0.33
N TRP A 79 4.29 33.08 0.82
CA TRP A 79 4.61 32.38 2.07
C TRP A 79 4.73 33.31 3.27
N ILE A 80 4.04 32.98 4.35
CA ILE A 80 4.14 33.73 5.63
C ILE A 80 4.28 32.68 6.76
N PRO A 81 5.43 32.62 7.43
CA PRO A 81 6.67 33.31 7.16
C PRO A 81 7.39 32.85 5.90
N ALA A 82 8.22 33.66 5.29
CA ALA A 82 8.88 33.40 4.01
C ALA A 82 9.76 32.14 4.00
N ASN A 83 10.39 31.79 5.12
CA ASN A 83 11.24 30.60 5.26
C ASN A 83 10.47 29.26 5.16
N SER A 84 9.14 29.28 5.33
CA SER A 84 8.30 28.09 5.15
C SER A 84 8.38 27.54 3.73
N LYS A 85 8.64 28.39 2.74
CA LYS A 85 8.85 28.01 1.33
C LYS A 85 9.98 27.00 1.19
N ASN A 86 11.14 27.26 1.77
CA ASN A 86 12.31 26.39 1.65
C ASN A 86 12.05 25.00 2.23
N ARG A 87 11.33 24.91 3.34
CA ARG A 87 10.95 23.64 3.95
C ARG A 87 10.05 22.82 3.02
N ILE A 88 9.02 23.42 2.43
CA ILE A 88 8.12 22.72 1.51
C ILE A 88 8.82 22.32 0.22
N LEU A 89 9.68 23.17 -0.33
CA LEU A 89 10.49 22.84 -1.51
C LEU A 89 11.36 21.60 -1.26
N SER A 90 12.11 21.56 -0.14
CA SER A 90 12.93 20.40 0.22
C SER A 90 12.06 19.14 0.38
N MET A 91 10.95 19.23 1.11
CA MET A 91 10.03 18.09 1.32
C MET A 91 9.49 17.53 0.03
N ILE A 92 9.13 18.37 -0.96
CA ILE A 92 8.62 17.91 -2.26
C ILE A 92 9.72 17.37 -3.15
N ASN A 93 10.89 18.01 -3.11
CA ASN A 93 12.04 17.60 -3.91
C ASN A 93 12.54 16.20 -3.54
N GLU A 94 12.57 15.89 -2.25
CA GLU A 94 13.05 14.60 -1.74
C GLU A 94 11.95 13.55 -1.56
N ARG A 95 10.68 13.92 -1.78
CA ARG A 95 9.55 13.03 -1.52
C ARG A 95 9.56 11.82 -2.45
N PRO A 96 9.53 10.59 -1.92
CA PRO A 96 9.30 9.40 -2.73
C PRO A 96 7.88 9.40 -3.31
N ASP A 97 7.56 8.41 -4.14
CA ASP A 97 6.21 8.20 -4.65
C ASP A 97 5.18 8.17 -3.50
N TRP A 98 4.02 8.73 -3.72
CA TRP A 98 3.02 8.90 -2.68
C TRP A 98 2.20 7.64 -2.48
N CYS A 99 2.41 6.92 -1.37
CA CYS A 99 1.58 5.79 -0.98
C CYS A 99 0.19 6.27 -0.57
N VAL A 100 -0.83 5.91 -1.35
CA VAL A 100 -2.22 6.33 -1.14
C VAL A 100 -3.10 5.26 -0.51
N SER A 101 -2.69 3.99 -0.58
CA SER A 101 -3.45 2.88 0.00
C SER A 101 -3.27 2.76 1.51
N ARG A 102 -4.31 2.26 2.18
CA ARG A 102 -4.31 1.93 3.61
C ARG A 102 -4.99 0.58 3.82
N GLN A 103 -4.50 -0.20 4.78
CA GLN A 103 -5.09 -1.47 5.22
C GLN A 103 -5.95 -1.22 6.47
N ARG A 104 -6.98 -0.40 6.32
CA ARG A 104 -7.94 -0.06 7.39
C ARG A 104 -9.36 -0.22 6.85
N ASN A 105 -10.31 -0.43 7.75
CA ASN A 105 -11.73 -0.61 7.39
C ASN A 105 -12.49 0.71 7.28
N TRP A 106 -11.81 1.85 7.41
CA TRP A 106 -12.43 3.17 7.35
C TRP A 106 -11.74 4.06 6.32
N GLY A 107 -12.50 4.57 5.38
CA GLY A 107 -12.05 5.43 4.29
C GLY A 107 -12.82 5.17 3.00
N VAL A 108 -12.36 5.80 1.91
CA VAL A 108 -12.92 5.59 0.57
C VAL A 108 -12.14 4.47 -0.13
N PRO A 109 -12.82 3.44 -0.68
CA PRO A 109 -12.12 2.34 -1.33
C PRO A 109 -11.38 2.78 -2.59
N ILE A 110 -10.26 2.14 -2.88
CA ILE A 110 -9.57 2.24 -4.17
C ILE A 110 -10.32 1.35 -5.15
N THR A 111 -11.18 1.95 -5.97
CA THR A 111 -12.12 1.25 -6.84
C THR A 111 -11.50 0.82 -8.17
N ILE A 112 -10.53 -0.06 -8.11
CA ILE A 112 -9.79 -0.59 -9.25
C ILE A 112 -9.97 -2.10 -9.32
N PHE A 113 -10.15 -2.64 -10.53
CA PHE A 113 -10.09 -4.07 -10.80
C PHE A 113 -8.67 -4.48 -11.23
N ILE A 114 -8.25 -5.64 -10.75
CA ILE A 114 -6.99 -6.29 -11.16
C ILE A 114 -7.33 -7.53 -11.97
N GLU A 115 -6.76 -7.67 -13.14
CA GLU A 115 -6.87 -8.89 -13.92
C GLU A 115 -6.05 -10.02 -13.28
N LYS A 116 -6.69 -11.17 -13.03
CA LYS A 116 -6.06 -12.29 -12.30
C LYS A 116 -4.83 -12.86 -13.02
N LYS A 117 -4.87 -12.94 -14.36
CA LYS A 117 -3.80 -13.54 -15.17
C LYS A 117 -2.57 -12.65 -15.24
N THR A 118 -2.76 -11.37 -15.49
CA THR A 118 -1.65 -10.43 -15.74
C THR A 118 -1.23 -9.64 -14.51
N GLN A 119 -2.06 -9.66 -13.46
CA GLN A 119 -1.89 -8.84 -12.24
C GLN A 119 -1.84 -7.33 -12.54
N LYS A 120 -2.40 -6.92 -13.67
CA LYS A 120 -2.45 -5.50 -14.10
C LYS A 120 -3.78 -4.87 -13.75
N PRO A 121 -3.79 -3.57 -13.41
CA PRO A 121 -5.02 -2.82 -13.20
C PRO A 121 -5.78 -2.66 -14.52
N LEU A 122 -7.11 -2.79 -14.43
CA LEU A 122 -8.02 -2.50 -15.52
C LEU A 122 -8.20 -0.98 -15.62
N LEU A 123 -7.68 -0.40 -16.69
CA LEU A 123 -7.79 1.03 -16.97
C LEU A 123 -8.77 1.25 -18.13
N ASP A 124 -10.05 1.26 -17.83
CA ASP A 124 -11.13 1.45 -18.80
C ASP A 124 -12.08 2.55 -18.35
N LEU A 125 -12.36 3.50 -19.25
CA LEU A 125 -13.18 4.66 -18.92
C LEU A 125 -14.65 4.31 -18.70
N GLU A 126 -15.20 3.37 -19.48
CA GLU A 126 -16.60 2.95 -19.35
C GLU A 126 -16.82 2.21 -18.02
N VAL A 127 -15.86 1.34 -17.65
CA VAL A 127 -15.87 0.66 -16.35
C VAL A 127 -15.80 1.68 -15.21
N ASN A 128 -14.90 2.67 -15.31
CA ASN A 128 -14.79 3.72 -14.30
C ASN A 128 -16.09 4.56 -14.17
N GLN A 129 -16.73 4.88 -15.29
CA GLN A 129 -18.02 5.61 -15.28
C GLN A 129 -19.12 4.75 -14.65
N LYS A 130 -19.17 3.45 -14.94
CA LYS A 130 -20.14 2.53 -14.34
C LYS A 130 -19.90 2.41 -12.83
N ILE A 131 -18.65 2.24 -12.39
CA ILE A 131 -18.29 2.25 -10.97
C ILE A 131 -18.79 3.53 -10.30
N LEU A 132 -18.49 4.69 -10.88
CA LEU A 132 -18.90 5.98 -10.33
C LEU A 132 -20.43 6.10 -10.21
N SER A 133 -21.17 5.62 -11.22
CA SER A 133 -22.64 5.60 -11.21
C SER A 133 -23.20 4.75 -10.08
N VAL A 134 -22.66 3.54 -9.90
CA VAL A 134 -23.07 2.63 -8.82
C VAL A 134 -22.76 3.23 -7.44
N LEU A 135 -21.55 3.78 -7.25
CA LEU A 135 -21.17 4.40 -5.98
C LEU A 135 -22.01 5.65 -5.65
N LYS A 136 -22.39 6.46 -6.66
CA LYS A 136 -23.28 7.60 -6.45
C LYS A 136 -24.69 7.19 -6.02
N SER A 137 -25.19 6.08 -6.53
CA SER A 137 -26.54 5.61 -6.23
C SER A 137 -26.64 4.76 -4.96
N LYS A 138 -25.65 3.93 -4.68
CA LYS A 138 -25.67 2.92 -3.61
C LYS A 138 -24.68 3.20 -2.46
N GLY A 139 -23.87 4.26 -2.56
CA GLY A 139 -22.83 4.59 -1.59
C GLY A 139 -21.54 3.83 -1.81
N VAL A 140 -20.46 4.26 -1.13
CA VAL A 140 -19.10 3.72 -1.30
C VAL A 140 -18.96 2.30 -0.79
N ASP A 141 -19.73 1.90 0.21
CA ASP A 141 -19.70 0.54 0.79
C ASP A 141 -20.17 -0.52 -0.20
N SER A 142 -20.93 -0.11 -1.24
CA SER A 142 -21.35 -0.99 -2.32
C SER A 142 -20.17 -1.63 -3.07
N TRP A 143 -18.99 -0.99 -3.06
CA TRP A 143 -17.78 -1.57 -3.64
C TRP A 143 -17.43 -2.92 -3.03
N PHE A 144 -17.57 -3.06 -1.72
CA PHE A 144 -17.27 -4.31 -1.00
C PHE A 144 -18.45 -5.28 -1.00
N ALA A 145 -19.68 -4.77 -0.96
CA ALA A 145 -20.90 -5.58 -0.81
C ALA A 145 -21.37 -6.22 -2.11
N LEU A 146 -21.25 -5.55 -3.24
CA LEU A 146 -21.79 -6.02 -4.53
C LEU A 146 -20.79 -6.90 -5.28
N LYS A 147 -21.28 -7.70 -6.23
CA LYS A 147 -20.46 -8.54 -7.10
C LYS A 147 -19.78 -7.74 -8.21
N ASN A 148 -18.79 -8.34 -8.88
CA ASN A 148 -18.03 -7.70 -9.95
C ASN A 148 -18.88 -7.32 -11.16
N ASP A 149 -19.90 -8.11 -11.50
CA ASP A 149 -20.82 -7.90 -12.63
C ASP A 149 -21.62 -6.58 -12.54
N GLU A 150 -21.90 -6.13 -11.31
CA GLU A 150 -22.54 -4.82 -11.08
C GLU A 150 -21.70 -3.63 -11.55
N PHE A 151 -20.38 -3.79 -11.60
CA PHE A 151 -19.43 -2.73 -11.92
C PHE A 151 -18.76 -2.89 -13.30
N LEU A 152 -18.57 -4.13 -13.76
CA LEU A 152 -17.93 -4.40 -15.05
C LEU A 152 -18.93 -4.26 -16.20
N THR A 153 -18.43 -3.82 -17.34
CA THR A 153 -19.20 -3.79 -18.60
C THR A 153 -19.26 -5.20 -19.22
N LYS A 154 -20.13 -5.39 -20.21
CA LYS A 154 -20.31 -6.68 -20.91
C LYS A 154 -19.03 -7.18 -21.60
N ASN A 155 -18.05 -6.31 -21.82
CA ASN A 155 -16.80 -6.64 -22.47
C ASN A 155 -15.83 -7.42 -21.57
N TYR A 156 -16.11 -7.54 -20.27
CA TYR A 156 -15.25 -8.16 -19.28
C TYR A 156 -15.94 -9.28 -18.55
N ASN A 157 -15.29 -10.45 -18.47
CA ASN A 157 -15.80 -11.55 -17.67
C ASN A 157 -15.50 -11.27 -16.18
N PRO A 158 -16.52 -11.15 -15.31
CA PRO A 158 -16.33 -10.83 -13.90
C PRO A 158 -15.44 -11.80 -13.13
N ASN A 159 -15.33 -13.04 -13.60
CA ASN A 159 -14.51 -14.07 -12.96
C ASN A 159 -13.00 -13.87 -13.19
N ASP A 160 -12.61 -13.11 -14.21
CA ASP A 160 -11.21 -12.86 -14.55
C ASP A 160 -10.60 -11.70 -13.73
N TYR A 161 -11.42 -11.00 -12.96
CA TYR A 161 -11.03 -9.81 -12.21
C TYR A 161 -11.24 -9.96 -10.72
N ILE A 162 -10.39 -9.29 -9.95
CA ILE A 162 -10.55 -9.10 -8.50
C ILE A 162 -10.61 -7.61 -8.18
N LYS A 163 -11.42 -7.25 -7.20
CA LYS A 163 -11.47 -5.89 -6.65
C LYS A 163 -10.27 -5.63 -5.75
N VAL A 164 -9.74 -4.42 -5.79
CA VAL A 164 -8.76 -3.97 -4.81
C VAL A 164 -9.45 -3.82 -3.45
N ASN A 165 -8.86 -4.42 -2.43
CA ASN A 165 -9.36 -4.43 -1.05
C ASN A 165 -8.65 -3.39 -0.16
N SER A 166 -8.12 -2.31 -0.75
CA SER A 166 -7.45 -1.22 -0.03
C SER A 166 -8.33 0.03 -0.02
N ILE A 167 -8.13 0.83 0.99
CA ILE A 167 -8.77 2.13 1.18
C ILE A 167 -7.76 3.23 0.91
#